data_11a216bc1571233a2978766776f6dea9
#
_entry.id   11a216bc1571233a2978766776f6dea9
#
_cell.length_a   1.000
_cell.length_b   1.000
_cell.length_c   1.000
_cell.angle_alpha   90.00
_cell.angle_beta   90.00
_cell.angle_gamma   90.00
#
_symmetry.space_group_name_H-M   'P 1'
#
loop_
_entity.id
_entity.type
_entity.pdbx_description
1 polymer ?
#
loop_
_entity_poly.entity_id
_entity_poly.type
_entity_poly.pdbx_seq_one_letter_code
_entity_poly.pdbx_strand_id
1 'polypeptide(L)'
;MPQLLAVAAPPTFIPELPRKKWSREEVCVLESTGLLDGQHLELIEGELFNKMGKGWLHVSAVHKVFLMLMQLFGNSFVVAEAPIDLAPEDNSSNEPEPDAIVLKRPISEFGPRLPQPADIALVVEVAISSLFQDRVVKSRLYARAGIPEYWIVDLNARQVLVMRQPQGDQYQLCVAYSAGESVRPLGKPDADIPVASLLP
;
A
#
# COMPACT_ATOMS: atom_id res chain seq x y z
N MET A 1 61.37 -14.19 2.52
CA MET A 1 60.12 -14.87 2.16
C MET A 1 58.96 -13.94 2.48
N PRO A 2 58.06 -13.64 1.53
CA PRO A 2 56.91 -12.79 1.82
C PRO A 2 55.97 -13.51 2.81
N GLN A 3 55.59 -12.78 3.86
CA GLN A 3 54.70 -13.28 4.91
C GLN A 3 53.26 -13.15 4.41
N LEU A 4 52.53 -14.26 4.30
CA LEU A 4 51.11 -14.25 4.02
C LEU A 4 50.39 -13.62 5.22
N LEU A 5 49.78 -12.44 5.00
CA LEU A 5 48.88 -11.84 5.97
C LEU A 5 47.54 -12.59 5.91
N ALA A 6 47.06 -13.03 7.07
CA ALA A 6 45.72 -13.61 7.15
C ALA A 6 44.66 -12.56 6.77
N VAL A 7 43.80 -12.91 5.84
CA VAL A 7 42.62 -12.09 5.53
C VAL A 7 41.73 -12.10 6.76
N ALA A 8 41.48 -10.93 7.33
CA ALA A 8 40.56 -10.81 8.46
C ALA A 8 39.19 -11.33 8.06
N ALA A 9 38.55 -12.14 8.91
CA ALA A 9 37.17 -12.53 8.71
C ALA A 9 36.31 -11.27 8.61
N PRO A 10 35.31 -11.23 7.72
CA PRO A 10 34.41 -10.08 7.63
C PRO A 10 33.75 -9.85 8.99
N PRO A 11 33.54 -8.57 9.39
CA PRO A 11 32.89 -8.27 10.65
C PRO A 11 31.48 -8.86 10.67
N THR A 12 31.09 -9.46 11.78
CA THR A 12 29.76 -10.03 12.01
C THR A 12 28.67 -8.95 12.08
N PHE A 13 29.06 -7.69 12.17
CA PHE A 13 28.19 -6.53 12.17
C PHE A 13 28.77 -5.49 11.18
N ILE A 14 28.05 -5.23 10.11
CA ILE A 14 28.30 -4.09 9.23
C ILE A 14 27.36 -2.99 9.69
N PRO A 15 27.84 -1.87 10.26
CA PRO A 15 26.98 -0.77 10.65
C PRO A 15 26.21 -0.29 9.41
N GLU A 16 24.91 -0.12 9.56
CA GLU A 16 24.08 0.41 8.48
C GLU A 16 24.52 1.86 8.20
N LEU A 17 25.06 2.07 7.01
CA LEU A 17 25.45 3.41 6.58
C LEU A 17 24.20 4.27 6.44
N PRO A 18 24.26 5.58 6.80
CA PRO A 18 23.12 6.46 6.63
C PRO A 18 22.74 6.53 5.13
N ARG A 19 21.50 6.17 4.82
CA ARG A 19 20.96 6.25 3.47
C ARG A 19 20.40 7.64 3.22
N LYS A 20 20.48 8.11 1.98
CA LYS A 20 19.75 9.30 1.55
C LYS A 20 18.25 9.03 1.68
N LYS A 21 17.55 9.86 2.43
CA LYS A 21 16.09 9.87 2.45
C LYS A 21 15.60 10.93 1.45
N TRP A 22 14.67 10.52 0.61
CA TRP A 22 14.06 11.36 -0.41
C TRP A 22 12.85 12.09 0.12
N SER A 23 12.63 13.32 -0.33
CA SER A 23 11.35 14.01 -0.18
C SER A 23 10.51 13.90 -1.46
N ARG A 24 9.20 14.11 -1.36
CA ARG A 24 8.31 14.23 -2.52
C ARG A 24 8.80 15.28 -3.51
N GLU A 25 9.28 16.44 -3.04
CA GLU A 25 9.80 17.50 -3.90
C GLU A 25 11.01 17.03 -4.69
N GLU A 26 11.94 16.34 -4.04
CA GLU A 26 13.13 15.77 -4.72
C GLU A 26 12.73 14.71 -5.75
N VAL A 27 11.78 13.85 -5.43
CA VAL A 27 11.28 12.84 -6.38
C VAL A 27 10.57 13.49 -7.55
N CYS A 28 9.72 14.48 -7.31
CA CYS A 28 9.07 15.26 -8.37
C CYS A 28 10.07 15.94 -9.31
N VAL A 29 11.19 16.47 -8.78
CA VAL A 29 12.28 17.00 -9.61
C VAL A 29 12.92 15.91 -10.46
N LEU A 30 13.20 14.72 -9.89
CA LEU A 30 13.75 13.59 -10.67
C LEU A 30 12.80 13.14 -11.78
N GLU A 31 11.51 13.03 -11.50
CA GLU A 31 10.48 12.70 -12.49
C GLU A 31 10.43 13.72 -13.62
N SER A 32 10.51 15.02 -13.30
CA SER A 32 10.49 16.10 -14.29
C SER A 32 11.69 16.07 -15.25
N THR A 33 12.78 15.40 -14.88
CA THR A 33 13.96 15.21 -15.76
C THR A 33 13.81 14.04 -16.72
N GLY A 34 12.77 13.20 -16.58
CA GLY A 34 12.60 11.95 -17.31
C GLY A 34 13.53 10.80 -16.85
N LEU A 35 14.34 11.02 -15.79
CA LEU A 35 15.27 10.01 -15.28
C LEU A 35 14.56 8.76 -14.76
N LEU A 36 13.34 8.93 -14.27
CA LEU A 36 12.51 7.87 -13.71
C LEU A 36 11.47 7.31 -14.69
N ASP A 37 11.49 7.75 -15.95
CA ASP A 37 10.53 7.30 -16.97
C ASP A 37 10.54 5.79 -17.14
N GLY A 38 9.33 5.21 -17.14
CA GLY A 38 9.13 3.77 -17.25
C GLY A 38 9.42 2.98 -15.97
N GLN A 39 9.81 3.65 -14.89
CA GLN A 39 9.91 3.05 -13.56
C GLN A 39 8.60 3.28 -12.81
N HIS A 40 8.10 2.23 -12.16
CA HIS A 40 6.94 2.32 -11.27
C HIS A 40 7.47 2.36 -9.84
N LEU A 41 7.71 3.56 -9.33
CA LEU A 41 8.27 3.80 -8.01
C LEU A 41 7.20 4.30 -7.06
N GLU A 42 7.37 3.98 -5.80
CA GLU A 42 6.56 4.42 -4.68
C GLU A 42 7.48 4.97 -3.61
N LEU A 43 7.20 6.16 -3.10
CA LEU A 43 7.99 6.78 -2.03
C LEU A 43 7.39 6.37 -0.68
N ILE A 44 8.15 5.62 0.09
CA ILE A 44 7.73 5.14 1.42
C ILE A 44 8.86 5.37 2.43
N GLU A 45 8.60 6.11 3.50
CA GLU A 45 9.57 6.45 4.56
C GLU A 45 10.86 7.07 3.99
N GLY A 46 10.73 7.84 2.89
CA GLY A 46 11.84 8.48 2.18
C GLY A 46 12.69 7.52 1.33
N GLU A 47 12.26 6.30 1.11
CA GLU A 47 12.91 5.34 0.22
C GLU A 47 12.05 5.10 -1.03
N LEU A 48 12.70 5.00 -2.18
CA LEU A 48 12.04 4.67 -3.44
C LEU A 48 12.01 3.15 -3.61
N PHE A 49 10.82 2.60 -3.66
CA PHE A 49 10.59 1.19 -3.89
C PHE A 49 10.06 0.97 -5.30
N ASN A 50 10.62 -0.01 -6.01
CA ASN A 50 9.96 -0.49 -7.22
C ASN A 50 8.65 -1.17 -6.82
N LYS A 51 7.53 -0.69 -7.35
CA LYS A 51 6.31 -1.49 -7.39
C LYS A 51 6.63 -2.76 -8.16
N MET A 52 6.68 -3.89 -7.46
CA MET A 52 7.13 -5.16 -8.03
C MET A 52 6.30 -5.50 -9.26
N GLY A 53 6.98 -6.00 -10.30
CA GLY A 53 6.37 -6.27 -11.60
C GLY A 53 5.05 -7.03 -11.46
N LYS A 54 3.97 -6.44 -11.97
CA LYS A 54 2.60 -6.97 -11.89
C LYS A 54 2.49 -8.20 -12.79
N GLY A 55 2.83 -9.38 -12.24
CA GLY A 55 2.50 -10.65 -12.91
C GLY A 55 0.98 -10.75 -13.14
N TRP A 56 0.57 -11.52 -14.13
CA TRP A 56 -0.85 -11.66 -14.49
C TRP A 56 -1.77 -12.03 -13.32
N LEU A 57 -1.26 -12.81 -12.36
CA LEU A 57 -2.00 -13.19 -11.16
C LEU A 57 -2.38 -11.96 -10.30
N HIS A 58 -1.41 -11.05 -10.08
CA HIS A 58 -1.65 -9.79 -9.36
C HIS A 58 -2.65 -8.90 -10.12
N VAL A 59 -2.41 -8.66 -11.41
CA VAL A 59 -3.31 -7.84 -12.23
C VAL A 59 -4.74 -8.37 -12.22
N SER A 60 -4.90 -9.71 -12.33
CA SER A 60 -6.22 -10.34 -12.29
C SER A 60 -6.92 -10.13 -10.94
N ALA A 61 -6.17 -10.23 -9.83
CA ALA A 61 -6.73 -10.01 -8.50
C ALA A 61 -7.11 -8.54 -8.27
N VAL A 62 -6.23 -7.60 -8.61
CA VAL A 62 -6.52 -6.15 -8.54
C VAL A 62 -7.78 -5.82 -9.34
N HIS A 63 -7.90 -6.36 -10.55
CA HIS A 63 -9.08 -6.16 -11.39
C HIS A 63 -10.37 -6.69 -10.75
N LYS A 64 -10.33 -7.89 -10.16
CA LYS A 64 -11.50 -8.45 -9.44
C LYS A 64 -11.89 -7.61 -8.23
N VAL A 65 -10.91 -7.20 -7.42
CA VAL A 65 -11.11 -6.32 -6.27
C VAL A 65 -11.75 -5.00 -6.73
N PHE A 66 -11.17 -4.37 -7.74
CA PHE A 66 -11.64 -3.11 -8.27
C PHE A 66 -13.08 -3.18 -8.77
N LEU A 67 -13.42 -4.20 -9.59
CA LEU A 67 -14.79 -4.40 -10.09
C LEU A 67 -15.79 -4.65 -8.95
N MET A 68 -15.40 -5.45 -7.96
CA MET A 68 -16.25 -5.72 -6.80
C MET A 68 -16.53 -4.44 -6.00
N LEU A 69 -15.50 -3.63 -5.75
CA LEU A 69 -15.66 -2.36 -5.05
C LEU A 69 -16.51 -1.38 -5.84
N MET A 70 -16.31 -1.27 -7.17
CA MET A 70 -17.13 -0.43 -8.05
C MET A 70 -18.60 -0.86 -8.03
N GLN A 71 -18.87 -2.15 -8.07
CA GLN A 71 -20.24 -2.67 -8.00
C GLN A 71 -20.90 -2.32 -6.66
N LEU A 72 -20.13 -2.33 -5.57
CA LEU A 72 -20.64 -2.12 -4.22
C LEU A 72 -20.79 -0.65 -3.85
N PHE A 73 -19.80 0.18 -4.18
CA PHE A 73 -19.74 1.59 -3.78
C PHE A 73 -20.12 2.56 -4.90
N GLY A 74 -20.12 2.08 -6.13
CA GLY A 74 -20.33 2.92 -7.33
C GLY A 74 -19.00 3.37 -7.95
N ASN A 75 -18.97 3.47 -9.27
CA ASN A 75 -17.79 3.79 -10.06
C ASN A 75 -17.20 5.19 -9.80
N SER A 76 -18.00 6.12 -9.26
CA SER A 76 -17.50 7.45 -8.90
C SER A 76 -16.76 7.51 -7.56
N PHE A 77 -16.76 6.43 -6.79
CA PHE A 77 -16.16 6.38 -5.44
C PHE A 77 -14.93 5.47 -5.34
N VAL A 78 -14.61 4.75 -6.40
CA VAL A 78 -13.49 3.80 -6.38
C VAL A 78 -12.43 4.21 -7.37
N VAL A 79 -11.18 4.26 -6.90
CA VAL A 79 -10.01 4.59 -7.71
C VAL A 79 -8.98 3.48 -7.57
N ALA A 80 -8.33 3.12 -8.66
CA ALA A 80 -7.23 2.17 -8.67
C ALA A 80 -5.91 2.89 -8.90
N GLU A 81 -4.85 2.41 -8.22
CA GLU A 81 -3.46 2.81 -8.50
C GLU A 81 -3.25 4.33 -8.53
N ALA A 82 -3.78 5.01 -7.55
CA ALA A 82 -3.68 6.45 -7.43
C ALA A 82 -2.92 6.85 -6.15
N PRO A 83 -2.03 7.85 -6.24
CA PRO A 83 -1.36 8.36 -5.06
C PRO A 83 -2.36 8.98 -4.09
N ILE A 84 -2.07 8.87 -2.80
CA ILE A 84 -2.84 9.47 -1.72
C ILE A 84 -1.96 10.29 -0.79
N ASP A 85 -2.56 11.30 -0.16
CA ASP A 85 -1.96 11.96 0.98
C ASP A 85 -2.12 11.12 2.25
N LEU A 86 -1.19 11.30 3.16
CA LEU A 86 -1.18 10.71 4.51
C LEU A 86 -1.38 11.80 5.57
N ALA A 87 -0.97 11.54 6.80
CA ALA A 87 -0.87 12.56 7.81
C ALA A 87 0.11 13.68 7.37
N PRO A 88 -0.15 14.97 7.68
CA PRO A 88 0.67 16.08 7.20
C PRO A 88 2.17 15.91 7.49
N GLU A 89 2.52 15.33 8.64
CA GLU A 89 3.90 15.05 9.04
C GLU A 89 4.58 13.95 8.20
N ASP A 90 3.80 13.06 7.60
CA ASP A 90 4.28 11.94 6.79
C ASP A 90 4.40 12.30 5.30
N ASN A 91 3.62 13.27 4.81
CA ASN A 91 3.52 13.60 3.38
C ASN A 91 4.83 14.01 2.72
N SER A 92 5.74 14.63 3.46
CA SER A 92 7.01 15.08 2.88
C SER A 92 7.91 13.93 2.40
N SER A 93 7.75 12.74 2.95
CA SER A 93 8.60 11.57 2.69
C SER A 93 7.82 10.32 2.28
N ASN A 94 6.54 10.47 1.98
CA ASN A 94 5.69 9.36 1.58
C ASN A 94 4.70 9.76 0.49
N GLU A 95 4.56 8.90 -0.52
CA GLU A 95 3.54 8.98 -1.55
C GLU A 95 3.13 7.57 -1.95
N PRO A 96 2.32 6.91 -1.11
CA PRO A 96 1.84 5.58 -1.41
C PRO A 96 0.79 5.61 -2.52
N GLU A 97 0.81 4.57 -3.37
CA GLU A 97 -0.16 4.33 -4.42
C GLU A 97 -0.85 2.98 -4.20
N PRO A 98 -1.89 2.91 -3.38
CA PRO A 98 -2.62 1.67 -3.15
C PRO A 98 -3.21 1.07 -4.42
N ASP A 99 -3.34 -0.25 -4.47
CA ASP A 99 -3.97 -0.94 -5.61
C ASP A 99 -5.44 -0.55 -5.81
N ALA A 100 -6.17 -0.26 -4.73
CA ALA A 100 -7.51 0.35 -4.81
C ALA A 100 -7.82 1.17 -3.55
N ILE A 101 -8.60 2.22 -3.74
CA ILE A 101 -9.19 3.02 -2.65
C ILE A 101 -10.70 3.21 -2.85
N VAL A 102 -11.41 3.29 -1.76
CA VAL A 102 -12.81 3.72 -1.73
C VAL A 102 -12.87 5.10 -1.07
N LEU A 103 -13.42 6.06 -1.81
CA LEU A 103 -13.59 7.44 -1.36
C LEU A 103 -14.94 7.63 -0.66
N LYS A 104 -15.00 8.59 0.26
CA LYS A 104 -16.25 8.99 0.95
C LYS A 104 -17.12 9.96 0.14
N ARG A 105 -16.56 10.52 -0.94
CA ARG A 105 -17.26 11.42 -1.88
C ARG A 105 -16.81 11.15 -3.31
N PRO A 106 -17.58 11.55 -4.33
CA PRO A 106 -17.24 11.29 -5.72
C PRO A 106 -15.90 11.88 -6.14
N ILE A 107 -15.17 11.17 -7.00
CA ILE A 107 -13.86 11.60 -7.52
C ILE A 107 -13.91 12.99 -8.19
N SER A 108 -15.04 13.35 -8.81
CA SER A 108 -15.24 14.64 -9.46
C SER A 108 -15.19 15.84 -8.52
N GLU A 109 -15.28 15.62 -7.21
CA GLU A 109 -15.25 16.68 -6.19
C GLU A 109 -13.83 17.01 -5.69
N PHE A 110 -12.80 16.29 -6.16
CA PHE A 110 -11.42 16.46 -5.65
C PHE A 110 -10.63 17.55 -6.38
N GLY A 111 -10.95 17.83 -7.65
CA GLY A 111 -10.14 18.72 -8.47
C GLY A 111 -8.71 18.18 -8.65
N PRO A 112 -7.67 19.03 -8.56
CA PRO A 112 -6.30 18.62 -8.78
C PRO A 112 -5.59 18.08 -7.53
N ARG A 113 -6.25 18.06 -6.36
CA ARG A 113 -5.62 17.60 -5.11
C ARG A 113 -5.74 16.09 -4.94
N LEU A 114 -4.75 15.49 -4.30
CA LEU A 114 -4.81 14.10 -3.90
C LEU A 114 -5.90 13.87 -2.82
N PRO A 115 -6.49 12.66 -2.75
CA PRO A 115 -7.33 12.27 -1.64
C PRO A 115 -6.53 12.30 -0.33
N GLN A 116 -7.11 12.95 0.68
CA GLN A 116 -6.55 12.98 2.03
C GLN A 116 -7.14 11.85 2.87
N PRO A 117 -6.54 11.46 4.01
CA PRO A 117 -7.03 10.37 4.85
C PRO A 117 -8.51 10.52 5.25
N ALA A 118 -8.96 11.76 5.50
CA ALA A 118 -10.36 12.05 5.82
C ALA A 118 -11.34 11.73 4.69
N ASP A 119 -10.87 11.71 3.45
CA ASP A 119 -11.66 11.42 2.25
C ASP A 119 -11.77 9.91 1.97
N ILE A 120 -10.95 9.08 2.61
CA ILE A 120 -10.79 7.65 2.31
C ILE A 120 -11.63 6.82 3.29
N ALA A 121 -12.44 5.92 2.75
CA ALA A 121 -13.22 4.96 3.52
C ALA A 121 -12.51 3.62 3.68
N LEU A 122 -11.78 3.18 2.65
CA LEU A 122 -11.08 1.89 2.61
C LEU A 122 -9.87 2.00 1.69
N VAL A 123 -8.74 1.45 2.13
CA VAL A 123 -7.56 1.18 1.29
C VAL A 123 -7.43 -0.33 1.09
N VAL A 124 -7.07 -0.76 -0.12
CA VAL A 124 -6.83 -2.17 -0.45
C VAL A 124 -5.49 -2.31 -1.17
N GLU A 125 -4.68 -3.25 -0.70
CA GLU A 125 -3.46 -3.73 -1.36
C GLU A 125 -3.61 -5.20 -1.73
N VAL A 126 -3.01 -5.62 -2.82
CA VAL A 126 -2.98 -7.02 -3.29
C VAL A 126 -1.55 -7.53 -3.22
N ALA A 127 -1.29 -8.47 -2.32
CA ALA A 127 0.04 -8.94 -1.99
C ALA A 127 0.36 -10.31 -2.59
N ILE A 128 1.50 -10.43 -3.26
CA ILE A 128 2.18 -11.71 -3.56
C ILE A 128 3.51 -11.76 -2.81
N SER A 129 4.42 -10.85 -3.15
CA SER A 129 5.76 -10.74 -2.56
C SER A 129 5.91 -9.49 -1.69
N SER A 130 4.95 -8.57 -1.75
CA SER A 130 4.91 -7.32 -0.98
C SER A 130 4.30 -7.46 0.42
N LEU A 131 3.82 -8.65 0.82
CA LEU A 131 3.05 -8.84 2.05
C LEU A 131 3.73 -8.23 3.30
N PHE A 132 5.05 -8.37 3.43
CA PHE A 132 5.75 -7.77 4.57
C PHE A 132 5.66 -6.25 4.55
N GLN A 133 5.89 -5.62 3.39
CA GLN A 133 5.82 -4.17 3.23
C GLN A 133 4.40 -3.66 3.50
N ASP A 134 3.39 -4.30 2.94
CA ASP A 134 1.99 -3.92 3.10
C ASP A 134 1.53 -4.09 4.55
N ARG A 135 1.89 -5.23 5.17
CA ARG A 135 1.45 -5.57 6.53
C ARG A 135 2.19 -4.81 7.63
N VAL A 136 3.46 -4.46 7.41
CA VAL A 136 4.30 -3.86 8.46
C VAL A 136 4.54 -2.38 8.21
N VAL A 137 4.94 -1.99 6.99
CA VAL A 137 5.33 -0.60 6.72
C VAL A 137 4.10 0.24 6.37
N LYS A 138 3.36 -0.13 5.31
CA LYS A 138 2.19 0.63 4.86
C LYS A 138 1.06 0.64 5.88
N SER A 139 0.83 -0.48 6.59
CA SER A 139 -0.19 -0.52 7.64
C SER A 139 0.04 0.52 8.75
N ARG A 140 1.31 0.79 9.10
CA ARG A 140 1.66 1.82 10.08
C ARG A 140 1.38 3.22 9.55
N LEU A 141 1.72 3.48 8.28
CA LEU A 141 1.44 4.75 7.62
C LEU A 141 -0.07 5.03 7.56
N TYR A 142 -0.84 4.04 7.12
CA TYR A 142 -2.30 4.18 7.02
C TYR A 142 -2.97 4.30 8.39
N ALA A 143 -2.46 3.61 9.41
CA ALA A 143 -2.97 3.75 10.79
C ALA A 143 -2.68 5.14 11.36
N ARG A 144 -1.44 5.68 11.21
CA ARG A 144 -1.09 7.06 11.63
C ARG A 144 -1.95 8.10 10.94
N ALA A 145 -2.22 7.89 9.66
CA ALA A 145 -3.11 8.76 8.89
C ALA A 145 -4.59 8.67 9.32
N GLY A 146 -4.95 7.72 10.18
CA GLY A 146 -6.32 7.54 10.66
C GLY A 146 -7.27 6.95 9.60
N ILE A 147 -6.74 6.24 8.59
CA ILE A 147 -7.56 5.55 7.59
C ILE A 147 -8.34 4.44 8.30
N PRO A 148 -9.70 4.47 8.27
CA PRO A 148 -10.51 3.66 9.17
C PRO A 148 -10.46 2.16 8.89
N GLU A 149 -10.17 1.78 7.64
CA GLU A 149 -10.16 0.40 7.20
C GLU A 149 -9.10 0.17 6.13
N TYR A 150 -8.32 -0.89 6.32
CA TYR A 150 -7.27 -1.31 5.41
C TYR A 150 -7.36 -2.83 5.16
N TRP A 151 -7.36 -3.24 3.91
CA TRP A 151 -7.38 -4.64 3.51
C TRP A 151 -6.11 -5.02 2.77
N ILE A 152 -5.60 -6.23 3.05
CA ILE A 152 -4.55 -6.85 2.25
C ILE A 152 -5.11 -8.17 1.70
N VAL A 153 -5.21 -8.26 0.38
CA VAL A 153 -5.57 -9.49 -0.31
C VAL A 153 -4.30 -10.31 -0.53
N ASP A 154 -4.05 -11.24 0.38
CA ASP A 154 -2.88 -12.12 0.37
C ASP A 154 -3.13 -13.31 -0.57
N LEU A 155 -2.55 -13.25 -1.76
CA LEU A 155 -2.77 -14.26 -2.80
C LEU A 155 -2.10 -15.59 -2.47
N ASN A 156 -0.97 -15.57 -1.74
CA ASN A 156 -0.25 -16.80 -1.36
C ASN A 156 -1.01 -17.59 -0.32
N ALA A 157 -1.51 -16.93 0.73
CA ALA A 157 -2.29 -17.58 1.78
C ALA A 157 -3.79 -17.70 1.42
N ARG A 158 -4.23 -17.15 0.27
CA ARG A 158 -5.62 -17.14 -0.21
C ARG A 158 -6.59 -16.60 0.85
N GLN A 159 -6.28 -15.42 1.38
CA GLN A 159 -7.02 -14.78 2.46
C GLN A 159 -7.09 -13.27 2.25
N VAL A 160 -7.96 -12.61 3.01
CA VAL A 160 -8.00 -11.15 3.16
C VAL A 160 -7.71 -10.81 4.61
N LEU A 161 -6.67 -10.02 4.84
CA LEU A 161 -6.41 -9.42 6.14
C LEU A 161 -7.19 -8.11 6.22
N VAL A 162 -8.08 -8.00 7.19
CA VAL A 162 -8.89 -6.80 7.45
C VAL A 162 -8.37 -6.12 8.69
N MET A 163 -7.89 -4.89 8.53
CA MET A 163 -7.33 -4.07 9.60
C MET A 163 -8.25 -2.88 9.87
N ARG A 164 -8.58 -2.62 11.13
CA ARG A 164 -9.52 -1.59 11.58
C ARG A 164 -9.10 -0.98 12.90
N GLN A 165 -9.76 0.10 13.30
CA GLN A 165 -9.55 0.82 14.56
C GLN A 165 -8.11 1.36 14.66
N PRO A 166 -7.72 2.29 13.76
CA PRO A 166 -6.40 2.90 13.82
C PRO A 166 -6.22 3.67 15.12
N GLN A 167 -5.08 3.43 15.80
CA GLN A 167 -4.67 4.15 17.01
C GLN A 167 -3.16 4.34 17.00
N GLY A 168 -2.70 5.58 16.93
CA GLY A 168 -1.29 5.86 16.69
C GLY A 168 -0.84 5.24 15.35
N ASP A 169 0.22 4.46 15.38
CA ASP A 169 0.77 3.80 14.21
C ASP A 169 0.32 2.32 14.04
N GLN A 170 -0.78 1.93 14.66
CA GLN A 170 -1.25 0.54 14.63
C GLN A 170 -2.77 0.46 14.44
N TYR A 171 -3.21 -0.57 13.74
CA TYR A 171 -4.59 -1.02 13.75
C TYR A 171 -4.81 -1.96 14.94
N GLN A 172 -5.78 -1.67 15.79
CA GLN A 172 -6.07 -2.47 16.99
C GLN A 172 -6.77 -3.78 16.67
N LEU A 173 -7.41 -3.88 15.50
CA LEU A 173 -8.08 -5.06 15.02
C LEU A 173 -7.45 -5.50 13.70
N CYS A 174 -6.95 -6.73 13.65
CA CYS A 174 -6.49 -7.39 12.42
C CYS A 174 -7.10 -8.79 12.39
N VAL A 175 -7.97 -9.06 11.41
CA VAL A 175 -8.66 -10.35 11.24
C VAL A 175 -8.34 -10.90 9.86
N ALA A 176 -7.95 -12.18 9.80
CA ALA A 176 -7.76 -12.90 8.54
C ALA A 176 -9.04 -13.66 8.19
N TYR A 177 -9.50 -13.49 6.95
CA TYR A 177 -10.63 -14.21 6.38
C TYR A 177 -10.14 -15.10 5.25
N SER A 178 -10.33 -16.40 5.35
CA SER A 178 -9.94 -17.39 4.35
C SER A 178 -10.91 -17.43 3.16
N ALA A 179 -10.52 -18.12 2.08
CA ALA A 179 -11.33 -18.23 0.85
C ALA A 179 -12.76 -18.77 1.04
N GLY A 180 -13.00 -19.52 2.12
CA GLY A 180 -14.34 -20.03 2.46
C GLY A 180 -15.23 -19.08 3.26
N GLU A 181 -14.70 -17.89 3.58
CA GLU A 181 -15.38 -16.90 4.42
C GLU A 181 -15.76 -15.66 3.61
N SER A 182 -16.46 -14.73 4.25
CA SER A 182 -16.86 -13.46 3.65
C SER A 182 -16.36 -12.28 4.48
N VAL A 183 -16.04 -11.18 3.80
CA VAL A 183 -15.69 -9.90 4.43
C VAL A 183 -16.79 -8.88 4.21
N ARG A 184 -16.90 -7.92 5.14
CA ARG A 184 -17.86 -6.82 5.06
C ARG A 184 -17.15 -5.50 5.30
N PRO A 185 -17.15 -4.58 4.32
CA PRO A 185 -16.56 -3.26 4.51
C PRO A 185 -17.32 -2.45 5.55
N LEU A 186 -16.62 -1.60 6.31
CA LEU A 186 -17.26 -0.68 7.28
C LEU A 186 -18.29 0.22 6.61
N GLY A 187 -18.00 0.69 5.39
CA GLY A 187 -18.89 1.56 4.61
C GLY A 187 -20.12 0.85 4.04
N LYS A 188 -20.17 -0.48 4.08
CA LYS A 188 -21.28 -1.33 3.58
C LYS A 188 -21.44 -2.57 4.47
N PRO A 189 -21.86 -2.42 5.72
CA PRO A 189 -21.86 -3.51 6.71
C PRO A 189 -22.83 -4.66 6.36
N ASP A 190 -23.81 -4.39 5.51
CA ASP A 190 -24.78 -5.39 5.05
C ASP A 190 -24.29 -6.17 3.81
N ALA A 191 -23.17 -5.75 3.20
CA ALA A 191 -22.62 -6.43 2.04
C ALA A 191 -21.78 -7.63 2.47
N ASP A 192 -22.09 -8.80 1.93
CA ASP A 192 -21.37 -10.05 2.18
C ASP A 192 -20.52 -10.40 0.96
N ILE A 193 -19.21 -10.13 1.04
CA ILE A 193 -18.27 -10.33 -0.08
C ILE A 193 -17.51 -11.64 0.17
N PRO A 194 -17.78 -12.72 -0.60
CA PRO A 194 -16.99 -13.93 -0.49
C PRO A 194 -15.52 -13.67 -0.81
N VAL A 195 -14.62 -14.05 0.08
CA VAL A 195 -13.16 -13.88 -0.13
C VAL A 195 -12.71 -14.55 -1.43
N ALA A 196 -13.29 -15.71 -1.76
CA ALA A 196 -13.01 -16.40 -3.03
C ALA A 196 -13.29 -15.54 -4.28
N SER A 197 -14.21 -14.58 -4.23
CA SER A 197 -14.50 -13.68 -5.36
C SER A 197 -13.42 -12.62 -5.61
N LEU A 198 -12.60 -12.34 -4.61
CA LEU A 198 -11.48 -11.38 -4.67
C LEU A 198 -10.18 -12.07 -5.14
N LEU A 199 -10.14 -13.40 -5.10
CA LEU A 199 -8.97 -14.19 -5.48
C LEU A 199 -9.04 -14.60 -6.96
N PRO A 200 -7.88 -14.71 -7.64
CA PRO A 200 -7.81 -15.18 -9.03
C PRO A 200 -8.14 -16.65 -9.17
#